data_cf7aacfa6d5130e22929aa390fc0d995
#
_entry.id   cf7aacfa6d5130e22929aa390fc0d995
#
_cell.length_a   1.000
_cell.length_b   1.000
_cell.length_c   1.000
_cell.angle_alpha   90.00
_cell.angle_beta   90.00
_cell.angle_gamma   90.00
#
_symmetry.space_group_name_H-M   'P 1'
#
loop_
_entity.id
_entity.type
_entity.pdbx_description
1 polymer ?
#
loop_
_entity_poly.entity_id
_entity_poly.type
_entity_poly.pdbx_seq_one_letter_code
_entity_poly.pdbx_strand_id
1 'polypeptide(L)'
;MPSKYNITKALSSEWINNFSWERNIQKENELYYNILHLQDNEPYILLNQNFVTPPRTLTFPIDINTDHKVISMSYIDNFNVLDWAKVIEKASGIITIDTCIQYMIDKLNMKSEFYYCYLRNGNDTFKEIKNLFSTNWIFLDKDNTIYD
;
A
#
# COMPACT_ATOMS: atom_id res chain seq x y z
N MET A 1 -11.73 15.51 -13.26
CA MET A 1 -10.52 15.55 -14.12
C MET A 1 -10.42 14.24 -14.89
N PRO A 2 -10.09 14.27 -16.17
CA PRO A 2 -9.76 13.04 -16.87
C PRO A 2 -8.53 12.40 -16.20
N SER A 3 -8.51 11.07 -16.11
CA SER A 3 -7.34 10.38 -15.56
C SER A 3 -6.11 10.65 -16.43
N LYS A 4 -4.93 10.62 -15.84
CA LYS A 4 -3.67 10.80 -16.58
C LYS A 4 -3.50 9.80 -17.75
N TYR A 5 -4.11 8.62 -17.65
CA TYR A 5 -4.13 7.63 -18.72
C TYR A 5 -4.96 8.10 -19.93
N ASN A 6 -6.09 8.77 -19.69
CA ASN A 6 -6.89 9.35 -20.78
C ASN A 6 -6.14 10.47 -21.50
N ILE A 7 -5.33 11.26 -20.78
CA ILE A 7 -4.51 12.33 -21.37
C ILE A 7 -3.38 11.75 -22.23
N THR A 8 -2.73 10.70 -21.74
CA THR A 8 -1.58 10.07 -22.42
C THR A 8 -2.00 9.03 -23.45
N LYS A 9 -3.29 8.67 -23.51
CA LYS A 9 -3.81 7.56 -24.32
C LYS A 9 -3.16 6.19 -24.00
N ALA A 10 -2.52 6.07 -22.85
CA ALA A 10 -1.97 4.81 -22.38
C ALA A 10 -3.12 3.95 -21.81
N LEU A 11 -3.06 2.64 -22.02
CA LEU A 11 -3.99 1.71 -21.38
C LEU A 11 -3.61 1.56 -19.91
N SER A 12 -4.56 1.80 -19.02
CA SER A 12 -4.33 1.68 -17.56
C SER A 12 -3.89 0.27 -17.15
N SER A 13 -4.33 -0.76 -17.88
CA SER A 13 -3.94 -2.16 -17.66
C SER A 13 -2.48 -2.48 -17.99
N GLU A 14 -1.78 -1.60 -18.72
CA GLU A 14 -0.38 -1.83 -19.14
C GLU A 14 0.64 -1.30 -18.13
N TRP A 15 0.20 -0.63 -17.06
CA TRP A 15 1.11 -0.04 -16.07
C TRP A 15 2.09 -1.07 -15.49
N ILE A 16 1.64 -2.30 -15.26
CA ILE A 16 2.45 -3.35 -14.63
C ILE A 16 3.71 -3.68 -15.44
N ASN A 17 3.64 -3.56 -16.76
CA ASN A 17 4.77 -3.81 -17.66
C ASN A 17 5.77 -2.65 -17.69
N ASN A 18 5.30 -1.44 -17.33
CA ASN A 18 6.07 -0.20 -17.40
C ASN A 18 6.53 0.29 -16.01
N PHE A 19 6.05 -0.33 -14.93
CA PHE A 19 6.47 -0.02 -13.57
C PHE A 19 7.52 -1.01 -13.10
N SER A 20 8.69 -0.49 -12.80
CA SER A 20 9.78 -1.27 -12.20
C SER A 20 10.64 -0.36 -11.33
N TRP A 21 11.32 -0.95 -10.39
CA TRP A 21 12.37 -0.27 -9.61
C TRP A 21 13.49 -1.25 -9.27
N GLU A 22 14.67 -0.72 -9.09
CA GLU A 22 15.79 -1.49 -8.57
C GLU A 22 15.70 -1.54 -7.04
N ARG A 23 15.68 -2.75 -6.47
CA ARG A 23 15.59 -2.95 -5.03
C ARG A 23 16.93 -2.68 -4.37
N ASN A 24 16.94 -1.85 -3.35
CA ASN A 24 18.09 -1.66 -2.49
C ASN A 24 17.99 -2.59 -1.27
N ILE A 25 18.44 -3.83 -1.45
CA ILE A 25 18.33 -4.90 -0.43
C ILE A 25 19.02 -4.51 0.89
N GLN A 26 20.12 -3.76 0.83
CA GLN A 26 20.80 -3.30 2.03
C GLN A 26 19.92 -2.34 2.84
N LYS A 27 19.34 -1.34 2.19
CA LYS A 27 18.41 -0.39 2.84
C LYS A 27 17.13 -1.06 3.32
N GLU A 28 16.58 -1.97 2.53
CA GLU A 28 15.40 -2.74 2.92
C GLU A 28 15.65 -3.56 4.18
N ASN A 29 16.80 -4.22 4.27
CA ASN A 29 17.21 -4.99 5.45
C ASN A 29 17.48 -4.08 6.66
N GLU A 30 18.13 -2.95 6.44
CA GLU A 30 18.36 -1.95 7.49
C GLU A 30 17.04 -1.45 8.07
N LEU A 31 16.09 -1.09 7.21
CA LEU A 31 14.76 -0.66 7.63
C LEU A 31 14.03 -1.76 8.41
N TYR A 32 14.02 -2.99 7.86
CA TYR A 32 13.28 -4.11 8.42
C TYR A 32 13.82 -4.55 9.78
N TYR A 33 15.12 -4.85 9.85
CA TYR A 33 15.73 -5.45 11.04
C TYR A 33 16.19 -4.41 12.07
N ASN A 34 16.80 -3.31 11.62
CA ASN A 34 17.48 -2.39 12.54
C ASN A 34 16.60 -1.23 12.98
N ILE A 35 15.75 -0.71 12.08
CA ILE A 35 14.89 0.46 12.38
C ILE A 35 13.54 0.02 12.95
N LEU A 36 12.87 -0.92 12.27
CA LEU A 36 11.56 -1.41 12.69
C LEU A 36 11.61 -2.58 13.66
N HIS A 37 12.80 -3.14 13.89
CA HIS A 37 13.05 -4.28 14.78
C HIS A 37 12.14 -5.48 14.49
N LEU A 38 11.87 -5.74 13.20
CA LEU A 38 11.10 -6.88 12.75
C LEU A 38 11.98 -8.13 12.66
N GLN A 39 11.35 -9.28 12.84
CA GLN A 39 12.00 -10.58 12.73
C GLN A 39 11.36 -11.40 11.62
N ASP A 40 12.13 -12.29 11.01
CA ASP A 40 11.57 -13.26 10.08
C ASP A 40 10.56 -14.15 10.80
N ASN A 41 9.42 -14.40 10.16
CA ASN A 41 8.29 -15.16 10.69
C ASN A 41 7.50 -14.50 11.85
N GLU A 42 7.76 -13.24 12.19
CA GLU A 42 6.91 -12.47 13.08
C GLU A 42 5.72 -11.92 12.27
N PRO A 43 4.46 -12.36 12.53
CA PRO A 43 3.31 -11.86 11.81
C PRO A 43 3.01 -10.41 12.22
N TYR A 44 2.75 -9.55 11.24
CA TYR A 44 2.34 -8.17 11.48
C TYR A 44 1.41 -7.66 10.38
N ILE A 45 0.65 -6.63 10.72
CA ILE A 45 -0.17 -5.88 9.79
C ILE A 45 0.53 -4.58 9.45
N LEU A 46 0.67 -4.30 8.16
CA LEU A 46 1.18 -3.04 7.68
C LEU A 46 0.03 -2.04 7.52
N LEU A 47 0.16 -0.90 8.17
CA LEU A 47 -0.80 0.20 8.12
C LEU A 47 -0.18 1.41 7.44
N ASN A 48 -0.77 1.87 6.34
CA ASN A 48 -0.41 3.14 5.69
C ASN A 48 -1.60 4.09 5.63
N GLN A 49 -1.56 5.15 6.43
CA GLN A 49 -2.57 6.22 6.45
C GLN A 49 -2.04 7.52 5.84
N ASN A 50 -0.78 7.56 5.39
CA ASN A 50 -0.10 8.77 4.97
C ASN A 50 -0.04 8.90 3.45
N PHE A 51 -0.17 10.12 2.98
CA PHE A 51 -0.02 10.50 1.57
C PHE A 51 0.64 11.88 1.46
N VAL A 52 1.24 12.15 0.30
CA VAL A 52 2.03 13.34 -0.05
C VAL A 52 3.23 13.64 0.89
N THR A 53 4.04 14.62 0.51
CA THR A 53 5.19 15.10 1.29
C THR A 53 5.04 16.61 1.50
N PRO A 54 5.00 17.16 2.72
CA PRO A 54 4.95 16.42 4.00
C PRO A 54 3.73 15.54 4.14
N PRO A 55 3.78 14.50 4.98
CA PRO A 55 2.68 13.56 5.09
C PRO A 55 1.38 14.25 5.51
N ARG A 56 0.31 13.95 4.78
CA ARG A 56 -1.08 14.14 5.24
C ARG A 56 -1.61 12.78 5.64
N THR A 57 -2.50 12.76 6.61
CA THR A 57 -3.03 11.53 7.17
C THR A 57 -4.53 11.44 6.95
N LEU A 58 -5.00 10.30 6.42
CA LEU A 58 -6.41 9.94 6.45
C LEU A 58 -6.67 9.10 7.70
N THR A 59 -7.48 9.62 8.60
CA THR A 59 -7.91 8.89 9.79
C THR A 59 -9.18 8.11 9.49
N PHE A 60 -9.18 6.82 9.80
CA PHE A 60 -10.33 5.93 9.70
C PHE A 60 -10.31 4.94 10.88
N PRO A 61 -11.48 4.41 11.28
CA PRO A 61 -11.52 3.40 12.33
C PRO A 61 -10.88 2.11 11.83
N ILE A 62 -9.88 1.63 12.57
CA ILE A 62 -9.21 0.36 12.30
C ILE A 62 -9.86 -0.66 13.22
N ASP A 63 -10.83 -1.41 12.68
CA ASP A 63 -11.44 -2.53 13.38
C ASP A 63 -10.78 -3.83 12.91
N ILE A 64 -9.60 -4.09 13.45
CA ILE A 64 -8.89 -5.33 13.22
C ILE A 64 -8.87 -6.13 14.51
N ASN A 65 -9.68 -7.14 14.56
CA ASN A 65 -9.58 -8.13 15.63
C ASN A 65 -8.38 -9.06 15.35
N THR A 66 -7.20 -8.61 15.77
CA THR A 66 -5.97 -9.36 15.54
C THR A 66 -5.03 -9.23 16.74
N ASP A 67 -4.35 -10.33 17.04
CA ASP A 67 -3.21 -10.34 17.97
C ASP A 67 -1.89 -9.95 17.28
N HIS A 68 -1.93 -9.69 15.97
CA HIS A 68 -0.74 -9.31 15.22
C HIS A 68 -0.29 -7.89 15.57
N LYS A 69 1.01 -7.69 15.62
CA LYS A 69 1.63 -6.37 15.74
C LYS A 69 1.21 -5.49 14.55
N VAL A 70 0.95 -4.22 14.79
CA VAL A 70 0.67 -3.24 13.73
C VAL A 70 1.89 -2.36 13.51
N ILE A 71 2.38 -2.33 12.28
CA ILE A 71 3.47 -1.48 11.84
C ILE A 71 2.90 -0.35 11.00
N SER A 72 2.98 0.87 11.53
CA SER A 72 2.54 2.06 10.80
C SER A 72 3.66 2.60 9.90
N MET A 73 3.37 2.77 8.62
CA MET A 73 4.30 3.46 7.72
C MET A 73 4.40 4.93 8.10
N SER A 74 5.61 5.42 8.22
CA SER A 74 5.92 6.81 8.53
C SER A 74 7.13 7.28 7.73
N TYR A 75 7.32 8.60 7.68
CA TYR A 75 8.56 9.15 7.15
C TYR A 75 9.72 8.79 8.07
N ILE A 76 10.78 8.27 7.50
CA ILE A 76 12.03 7.95 8.20
C ILE A 76 13.17 8.56 7.38
N ASP A 77 14.03 9.36 8.02
CA ASP A 77 15.16 9.99 7.37
C ASP A 77 16.04 8.96 6.65
N ASN A 78 16.48 9.31 5.45
CA ASN A 78 17.31 8.49 4.56
C ASN A 78 16.63 7.26 3.94
N PHE A 79 15.32 7.04 4.18
CA PHE A 79 14.53 6.01 3.53
C PHE A 79 13.43 6.63 2.67
N ASN A 80 13.17 6.02 1.52
CA ASN A 80 12.03 6.37 0.66
C ASN A 80 11.01 5.23 0.63
N VAL A 81 9.90 5.45 -0.07
CA VAL A 81 8.81 4.45 -0.12
C VAL A 81 9.25 3.11 -0.71
N LEU A 82 10.21 3.10 -1.64
CA LEU A 82 10.68 1.86 -2.29
C LEU A 82 11.53 1.01 -1.33
N ASP A 83 12.17 1.63 -0.35
CA ASP A 83 12.95 0.93 0.69
C ASP A 83 12.04 0.13 1.66
N TRP A 84 10.73 0.39 1.62
CA TRP A 84 9.72 -0.39 2.37
C TRP A 84 9.34 -1.72 1.69
N ALA A 85 9.91 -2.04 0.53
CA ALA A 85 9.52 -3.22 -0.25
C ALA A 85 9.55 -4.51 0.56
N LYS A 86 10.60 -4.76 1.33
CA LYS A 86 10.68 -5.95 2.21
C LYS A 86 9.62 -5.94 3.31
N VAL A 87 9.36 -4.78 3.92
CA VAL A 87 8.32 -4.64 4.94
C VAL A 87 6.94 -4.90 4.36
N ILE A 88 6.67 -4.41 3.15
CA ILE A 88 5.43 -4.69 2.43
C ILE A 88 5.31 -6.18 2.11
N GLU A 89 6.36 -6.77 1.54
CA GLU A 89 6.40 -8.16 1.07
C GLU A 89 6.18 -9.19 2.18
N LYS A 90 6.61 -8.89 3.41
CA LYS A 90 6.53 -9.78 4.58
C LYS A 90 5.30 -9.57 5.46
N ALA A 91 4.46 -8.59 5.17
CA ALA A 91 3.27 -8.31 5.95
C ALA A 91 2.22 -9.42 5.82
N SER A 92 1.65 -9.84 6.95
CA SER A 92 0.55 -10.82 6.98
C SER A 92 -0.78 -10.23 6.50
N GLY A 93 -0.98 -8.94 6.72
CA GLY A 93 -2.13 -8.20 6.21
C GLY A 93 -1.74 -6.75 5.89
N ILE A 94 -2.46 -6.14 4.98
CA ILE A 94 -2.19 -4.76 4.56
C ILE A 94 -3.45 -3.92 4.63
N ILE A 95 -3.31 -2.77 5.28
CA ILE A 95 -4.31 -1.71 5.30
C ILE A 95 -3.63 -0.45 4.79
N THR A 96 -4.11 0.07 3.70
CA THR A 96 -3.56 1.29 3.09
C THR A 96 -4.65 2.21 2.59
N ILE A 97 -4.28 3.43 2.29
CA ILE A 97 -5.07 4.33 1.46
C ILE A 97 -4.66 4.18 -0.01
N ASP A 98 -5.43 4.73 -0.92
CA ASP A 98 -5.17 4.74 -2.36
C ASP A 98 -3.90 5.54 -2.71
N THR A 99 -2.76 4.86 -2.69
CA THR A 99 -1.40 5.42 -2.93
C THR A 99 -0.54 4.50 -3.80
N CYS A 100 0.71 4.90 -4.04
CA CYS A 100 1.68 4.10 -4.78
C CYS A 100 1.97 2.72 -4.17
N ILE A 101 1.63 2.49 -2.91
CA ILE A 101 1.79 1.19 -2.24
C ILE A 101 1.04 0.08 -2.98
N GLN A 102 -0.15 0.36 -3.52
CA GLN A 102 -0.92 -0.63 -4.28
C GLN A 102 -0.17 -1.11 -5.52
N TYR A 103 0.54 -0.21 -6.22
CA TYR A 103 1.37 -0.58 -7.38
C TYR A 103 2.55 -1.46 -6.97
N MET A 104 3.19 -1.16 -5.83
CA MET A 104 4.27 -1.98 -5.29
C MET A 104 3.77 -3.38 -4.92
N ILE A 105 2.64 -3.49 -4.24
CA ILE A 105 2.04 -4.77 -3.84
C ILE A 105 1.76 -5.66 -5.04
N ASP A 106 1.12 -5.13 -6.07
CA ASP A 106 0.84 -5.88 -7.30
C ASP A 106 2.12 -6.35 -7.99
N LYS A 107 3.15 -5.48 -8.02
CA LYS A 107 4.43 -5.79 -8.65
C LYS A 107 5.24 -6.82 -7.86
N LEU A 108 5.18 -6.81 -6.55
CA LEU A 108 5.84 -7.79 -5.68
C LEU A 108 5.19 -9.17 -5.76
N ASN A 109 3.96 -9.26 -6.28
CA ASN A 109 3.19 -10.51 -6.39
C ASN A 109 3.16 -11.30 -5.07
N MET A 110 3.02 -10.57 -3.97
CA MET A 110 3.01 -11.12 -2.61
C MET A 110 1.66 -11.74 -2.25
N LYS A 111 1.64 -12.51 -1.17
CA LYS A 111 0.41 -13.08 -0.63
C LYS A 111 0.29 -12.69 0.84
N SER A 112 -0.74 -11.91 1.14
CA SER A 112 -1.16 -11.60 2.50
C SER A 112 -2.56 -12.15 2.76
N GLU A 113 -2.95 -12.26 4.01
CA GLU A 113 -4.25 -12.77 4.42
C GLU A 113 -5.39 -11.87 3.95
N PHE A 114 -5.15 -10.55 3.91
CA PHE A 114 -6.12 -9.56 3.43
C PHE A 114 -5.43 -8.30 2.91
N TYR A 115 -6.16 -7.56 2.06
CA TYR A 115 -5.76 -6.26 1.50
C TYR A 115 -6.93 -5.29 1.60
N TYR A 116 -6.85 -4.31 2.50
CA TYR A 116 -7.84 -3.26 2.66
C TYR A 116 -7.31 -1.93 2.13
N CYS A 117 -8.10 -1.29 1.28
CA CYS A 117 -7.79 0.03 0.74
C CYS A 117 -8.88 1.04 1.11
N TYR A 118 -8.52 2.01 1.93
CA TYR A 118 -9.38 3.12 2.27
C TYR A 118 -9.26 4.23 1.23
N LEU A 119 -10.39 4.56 0.62
CA LEU A 119 -10.46 5.52 -0.48
C LEU A 119 -10.53 6.95 0.05
N ARG A 120 -9.62 7.81 -0.41
CA ARG A 120 -9.59 9.24 -0.02
C ARG A 120 -10.80 10.02 -0.56
N ASN A 121 -11.25 9.69 -1.77
CA ASN A 121 -12.37 10.34 -2.44
C ASN A 121 -13.54 9.39 -2.73
N GLY A 122 -13.65 8.30 -1.97
CA GLY A 122 -14.78 7.37 -2.05
C GLY A 122 -15.04 6.83 -3.46
N ASN A 123 -16.28 6.93 -3.90
CA ASN A 123 -16.77 6.33 -5.16
C ASN A 123 -16.03 6.81 -6.42
N ASP A 124 -15.54 8.04 -6.46
CA ASP A 124 -14.81 8.54 -7.64
C ASP A 124 -13.47 7.83 -7.81
N THR A 125 -12.71 7.68 -6.73
CA THR A 125 -11.48 6.90 -6.75
C THR A 125 -11.76 5.42 -7.04
N PHE A 126 -12.80 4.83 -6.44
CA PHE A 126 -13.17 3.44 -6.68
C PHE A 126 -13.38 3.14 -8.16
N LYS A 127 -14.16 3.96 -8.87
CA LYS A 127 -14.41 3.77 -10.31
C LYS A 127 -13.14 3.80 -11.15
N GLU A 128 -12.13 4.57 -10.72
CA GLU A 128 -10.87 4.69 -11.44
C GLU A 128 -9.93 3.49 -11.20
N ILE A 129 -9.94 2.91 -10.00
CA ILE A 129 -8.91 1.94 -9.60
C ILE A 129 -9.39 0.50 -9.43
N LYS A 130 -10.70 0.23 -9.36
CA LYS A 130 -11.25 -1.10 -9.08
C LYS A 130 -10.76 -2.23 -10.00
N ASN A 131 -10.42 -1.90 -11.23
CA ASN A 131 -9.93 -2.86 -12.23
C ASN A 131 -8.44 -2.66 -12.57
N LEU A 132 -7.74 -1.85 -11.78
CA LEU A 132 -6.35 -1.47 -12.09
C LEU A 132 -5.35 -2.51 -11.59
N PHE A 133 -5.68 -3.20 -10.51
CA PHE A 133 -4.79 -4.12 -9.80
C PHE A 133 -5.26 -5.57 -9.94
N SER A 134 -4.32 -6.52 -9.93
CA SER A 134 -4.59 -7.95 -9.88
C SER A 134 -4.85 -8.46 -8.45
N THR A 135 -4.35 -7.73 -7.45
CA THR A 135 -4.59 -8.03 -6.03
C THR A 135 -6.07 -7.82 -5.69
N ASN A 136 -6.65 -8.77 -4.95
CA ASN A 136 -8.03 -8.70 -4.49
C ASN A 136 -8.20 -7.71 -3.34
N TRP A 137 -8.28 -6.43 -3.67
CA TRP A 137 -8.52 -5.37 -2.70
C TRP A 137 -9.96 -5.33 -2.24
N ILE A 138 -10.16 -5.18 -0.93
CA ILE A 138 -11.42 -4.74 -0.34
C ILE A 138 -11.34 -3.22 -0.19
N PHE A 139 -12.18 -2.50 -0.93
CA PHE A 139 -12.20 -1.04 -0.92
C PHE A 139 -13.23 -0.54 0.09
N LEU A 140 -12.82 0.40 0.93
CA LEU A 140 -13.65 0.99 1.97
C LEU A 140 -13.55 2.52 1.93
N ASP A 141 -14.55 3.19 2.49
CA ASP A 141 -14.43 4.60 2.86
C ASP A 141 -14.09 4.77 4.36
N LYS A 142 -13.96 6.02 4.78
CA LYS A 142 -13.68 6.39 6.17
C LYS A 142 -14.75 5.92 7.18
N ASP A 143 -15.94 5.56 6.71
CA ASP A 143 -17.07 5.10 7.52
C ASP A 143 -17.21 3.56 7.44
N ASN A 144 -16.20 2.86 6.90
CA ASN A 144 -16.15 1.41 6.68
C ASN A 144 -17.24 0.88 5.70
N THR A 145 -17.76 1.74 4.83
CA THR A 145 -18.63 1.30 3.74
C THR A 145 -17.79 0.57 2.69
N ILE A 146 -18.17 -0.65 2.37
CA ILE A 146 -17.51 -1.48 1.36
C ILE A 146 -18.02 -1.09 -0.03
N TYR A 147 -17.09 -0.95 -0.97
CA TYR A 147 -17.37 -0.72 -2.39
C TYR A 147 -17.14 -2.01 -3.17
N ASP A 148 -18.14 -2.40 -3.98
CA ASP A 148 -18.15 -3.61 -4.83
C ASP A 148 -18.09 -3.26 -6.33
#